data_c22d597e9121c0a5455fc58ec9cfbd09
#
_entry.id   c22d597e9121c0a5455fc58ec9cfbd09
#
_cell.length_a   1.000
_cell.length_b   1.000
_cell.length_c   1.000
_cell.angle_alpha   90.00
_cell.angle_beta   90.00
_cell.angle_gamma   90.00
#
_symmetry.space_group_name_H-M   'P 1'
#
loop_
_entity.id
_entity.type
_entity.pdbx_description
1 polymer ?
#
loop_
_entity_poly.entity_id
_entity_poly.type
_entity_poly.pdbx_seq_one_letter_code
_entity_poly.pdbx_strand_id
1 'polypeptide(L)'
;MPRLTDARKELRRTQIAEAAVRCFSRNGLERTSIADITAESGLSTGSIYAHYRNKADLVRATARQMLAKRADVLAAYAAGDAPPDPDELLRRLIAAINPAEARVGVQTWGEATTDAAIHDIVVDATDRMRAMLHDCVTAWLVKVEHREPARAREHATPIAHQVMARYQAELLYTALRTPAEETAS
;
A
#
# COMPACT_ATOMS: atom_id res chain seq x y z
N MET A 1 21.15 14.26 10.47
CA MET A 1 20.49 15.09 9.44
C MET A 1 20.70 14.46 8.07
N PRO A 2 19.67 14.11 7.29
CA PRO A 2 19.83 13.65 5.91
C PRO A 2 20.50 14.76 5.10
N ARG A 3 21.49 14.40 4.30
CA ARG A 3 22.15 15.37 3.42
C ARG A 3 21.17 15.82 2.34
N LEU A 4 21.31 17.04 1.82
CA LEU A 4 20.48 17.62 0.74
C LEU A 4 20.35 16.65 -0.47
N THR A 5 21.37 15.83 -0.71
CA THR A 5 21.43 14.76 -1.71
C THR A 5 20.48 13.60 -1.43
N ASP A 6 20.26 13.24 -0.16
CA ASP A 6 19.39 12.11 0.21
C ASP A 6 17.92 12.51 0.13
N ALA A 7 17.58 13.74 0.54
CA ALA A 7 16.24 14.30 0.38
C ALA A 7 15.85 14.42 -1.11
N ARG A 8 16.78 14.85 -1.98
CA ARG A 8 16.54 14.90 -3.43
C ARG A 8 16.38 13.51 -4.05
N LYS A 9 17.13 12.52 -3.59
CA LYS A 9 16.97 11.13 -4.05
C LYS A 9 15.61 10.58 -3.67
N GLU A 10 15.15 10.83 -2.45
CA GLU A 10 13.86 10.37 -1.98
C GLU A 10 12.71 11.05 -2.73
N LEU A 11 12.80 12.37 -2.96
CA LEU A 11 11.83 13.09 -3.79
C LEU A 11 11.74 12.49 -5.21
N ARG A 12 12.88 12.16 -5.82
CA ARG A 12 12.91 11.51 -7.14
C ARG A 12 12.29 10.12 -7.13
N ARG A 13 12.56 9.33 -6.09
CA ARG A 13 11.94 8.01 -5.92
C ARG A 13 10.43 8.11 -5.81
N THR A 14 9.93 9.04 -5.01
CA THR A 14 8.50 9.31 -4.88
C THR A 14 7.88 9.71 -6.21
N GLN A 15 8.50 10.66 -6.94
CA GLN A 15 8.04 11.11 -8.27
C GLN A 15 7.95 9.96 -9.27
N ILE A 16 8.95 9.08 -9.32
CA ILE A 16 8.95 7.90 -10.20
C ILE A 16 7.88 6.90 -9.78
N ALA A 17 7.75 6.62 -8.50
CA ALA A 17 6.76 5.66 -8.01
C ALA A 17 5.32 6.14 -8.25
N GLU A 18 5.03 7.43 -8.09
CA GLU A 18 3.72 8.01 -8.41
C GLU A 18 3.41 7.93 -9.92
N ALA A 19 4.39 8.25 -10.77
CA ALA A 19 4.23 8.08 -12.22
C ALA A 19 4.00 6.60 -12.59
N ALA A 20 4.70 5.68 -11.93
CA ALA A 20 4.50 4.25 -12.14
C ALA A 20 3.08 3.80 -11.74
N VAL A 21 2.54 4.28 -10.60
CA VAL A 21 1.15 4.01 -10.20
C VAL A 21 0.17 4.47 -11.27
N ARG A 22 0.33 5.69 -11.79
CA ARG A 22 -0.55 6.21 -12.86
C ARG A 22 -0.46 5.37 -14.13
N CYS A 23 0.75 5.01 -14.57
CA CYS A 23 0.95 4.16 -15.75
C CYS A 23 0.37 2.75 -15.55
N PHE A 24 0.67 2.10 -14.43
CA PHE A 24 0.15 0.78 -14.11
C PHE A 24 -1.37 0.76 -14.00
N SER A 25 -1.95 1.79 -13.39
CA SER A 25 -3.41 1.92 -13.26
C SER A 25 -4.12 2.03 -14.62
N ARG A 26 -3.54 2.76 -15.59
CA ARG A 26 -4.12 2.96 -16.93
C ARG A 26 -3.87 1.79 -17.87
N ASN A 27 -2.62 1.36 -17.97
CA ASN A 27 -2.17 0.45 -19.02
C ASN A 27 -2.12 -1.02 -18.57
N GLY A 28 -2.15 -1.24 -17.26
CA GLY A 28 -1.87 -2.54 -16.65
C GLY A 28 -0.38 -2.72 -16.35
N LEU A 29 -0.12 -3.61 -15.41
CA LEU A 29 1.24 -3.85 -14.94
C LEU A 29 2.12 -4.39 -16.08
N GLU A 30 1.64 -5.40 -16.81
CA GLU A 30 2.40 -6.07 -17.87
C GLU A 30 2.73 -5.14 -19.04
N ARG A 31 1.76 -4.36 -19.51
CA ARG A 31 1.89 -3.52 -20.72
C ARG A 31 2.62 -2.19 -20.47
N THR A 32 2.82 -1.78 -19.23
CA THR A 32 3.57 -0.56 -18.90
C THR A 32 5.06 -0.76 -19.11
N SER A 33 5.68 0.09 -19.92
CA SER A 33 7.11 0.13 -20.16
C SER A 33 7.82 1.21 -19.32
N ILE A 34 9.15 1.10 -19.21
CA ILE A 34 9.97 2.18 -18.60
C ILE A 34 9.86 3.49 -19.42
N ALA A 35 9.64 3.41 -20.73
CA ALA A 35 9.43 4.58 -21.57
C ALA A 35 8.13 5.32 -21.19
N ASP A 36 7.05 4.60 -20.90
CA ASP A 36 5.79 5.20 -20.44
C ASP A 36 5.98 5.94 -19.11
N ILE A 37 6.70 5.32 -18.17
CA ILE A 37 7.00 5.93 -16.86
C ILE A 37 7.94 7.13 -17.01
N THR A 38 8.88 7.09 -17.96
CA THR A 38 9.75 8.21 -18.32
C THR A 38 8.93 9.40 -18.81
N ALA A 39 8.02 9.17 -19.75
CA ALA A 39 7.13 10.19 -20.27
C ALA A 39 6.22 10.78 -19.17
N GLU A 40 5.61 9.93 -18.37
CA GLU A 40 4.69 10.30 -17.29
C GLU A 40 5.39 11.06 -16.15
N SER A 41 6.61 10.69 -15.80
CA SER A 41 7.37 11.32 -14.70
C SER A 41 8.04 12.63 -15.10
N GLY A 42 8.23 12.89 -16.41
CA GLY A 42 9.03 14.00 -16.92
C GLY A 42 10.54 13.87 -16.63
N LEU A 43 10.99 12.68 -16.26
CA LEU A 43 12.40 12.39 -15.96
C LEU A 43 13.06 11.68 -17.13
N SER A 44 14.40 11.72 -17.21
CA SER A 44 15.11 10.93 -18.21
C SER A 44 15.12 9.44 -17.85
N THR A 45 15.17 8.57 -18.86
CA THR A 45 15.31 7.12 -18.68
C THR A 45 16.52 6.76 -17.80
N GLY A 46 17.65 7.47 -17.97
CA GLY A 46 18.84 7.31 -17.13
C GLY A 46 18.56 7.63 -15.65
N SER A 47 17.71 8.63 -15.37
CA SER A 47 17.30 8.94 -13.99
C SER A 47 16.49 7.80 -13.37
N ILE A 48 15.60 7.15 -14.14
CA ILE A 48 14.83 6.00 -13.63
C ILE A 48 15.75 4.82 -13.33
N TYR A 49 16.63 4.45 -14.25
CA TYR A 49 17.58 3.35 -14.05
C TYR A 49 18.61 3.60 -12.94
N ALA A 50 18.91 4.87 -12.61
CA ALA A 50 19.72 5.20 -11.44
C ALA A 50 19.07 4.83 -10.10
N HIS A 51 17.73 4.66 -10.07
CA HIS A 51 16.96 4.32 -8.87
C HIS A 51 16.38 2.90 -8.88
N TYR A 52 16.05 2.35 -10.06
CA TYR A 52 15.36 1.08 -10.23
C TYR A 52 15.97 0.27 -11.37
N ARG A 53 16.38 -0.97 -11.08
CA ARG A 53 17.07 -1.84 -12.04
C ARG A 53 16.12 -2.46 -13.06
N ASN A 54 14.89 -2.69 -12.65
CA ASN A 54 13.89 -3.36 -13.46
C ASN A 54 12.46 -2.99 -12.99
N LYS A 55 11.46 -3.50 -13.68
CA LYS A 55 10.05 -3.27 -13.40
C LYS A 55 9.62 -3.81 -12.03
N ALA A 56 10.15 -4.98 -11.61
CA ALA A 56 9.84 -5.53 -10.29
C ALA A 56 10.31 -4.61 -9.15
N ASP A 57 11.46 -3.93 -9.31
CA ASP A 57 11.92 -2.92 -8.36
C ASP A 57 10.96 -1.72 -8.28
N LEU A 58 10.36 -1.30 -9.40
CA LEU A 58 9.33 -0.26 -9.42
C LEU A 58 8.04 -0.71 -8.72
N VAL A 59 7.58 -1.92 -9.00
CA VAL A 59 6.41 -2.51 -8.32
C VAL A 59 6.64 -2.57 -6.81
N ARG A 60 7.83 -3.01 -6.39
CA ARG A 60 8.22 -3.03 -4.97
C ARG A 60 8.22 -1.63 -4.36
N ALA A 61 8.68 -0.63 -5.09
CA ALA A 61 8.68 0.75 -4.63
C ALA A 61 7.27 1.32 -4.49
N THR A 62 6.39 1.06 -5.46
CA THR A 62 4.97 1.48 -5.38
C THR A 62 4.27 0.82 -4.19
N ALA A 63 4.45 -0.49 -3.99
CA ALA A 63 3.88 -1.21 -2.84
C ALA A 63 4.37 -0.63 -1.50
N ARG A 64 5.66 -0.36 -1.37
CA ARG A 64 6.24 0.28 -0.17
C ARG A 64 5.67 1.66 0.10
N GLN A 65 5.51 2.49 -0.94
CA GLN A 65 4.94 3.83 -0.80
C GLN A 65 3.47 3.78 -0.38
N MET A 66 2.68 2.88 -0.98
CA MET A 66 1.28 2.67 -0.61
C MET A 66 1.14 2.20 0.84
N LEU A 67 2.03 1.32 1.29
CA LEU A 67 2.07 0.86 2.68
C LEU A 67 2.52 1.95 3.65
N ALA A 68 3.53 2.75 3.29
CA ALA A 68 4.05 3.81 4.15
C ALA A 68 2.97 4.86 4.48
N LYS A 69 2.16 5.25 3.49
CA LYS A 69 1.01 6.16 3.71
C LYS A 69 0.02 5.62 4.75
N ARG A 70 -0.16 4.30 4.79
CA ARG A 70 -1.07 3.63 5.75
C ARG A 70 -0.40 3.41 7.10
N ALA A 71 0.89 3.14 7.11
CA ALA A 71 1.66 2.86 8.32
C ALA A 71 1.61 4.03 9.31
N ASP A 72 1.81 5.27 8.85
CA ASP A 72 1.79 6.46 9.70
C ASP A 72 0.41 6.65 10.35
N VAL A 73 -0.66 6.46 9.60
CA VAL A 73 -2.04 6.59 10.09
C VAL A 73 -2.38 5.49 11.10
N LEU A 74 -2.03 4.25 10.78
CA LEU A 74 -2.28 3.11 11.67
C LEU A 74 -1.45 3.19 12.95
N ALA A 75 -0.19 3.62 12.86
CA ALA A 75 0.65 3.86 14.02
C ALA A 75 0.09 4.97 14.92
N ALA A 76 -0.41 6.06 14.33
CA ALA A 76 -1.07 7.13 15.08
C ALA A 76 -2.33 6.64 15.81
N TYR A 77 -3.16 5.79 15.17
CA TYR A 77 -4.31 5.17 15.82
C TYR A 77 -3.90 4.26 16.99
N ALA A 78 -2.90 3.42 16.80
CA ALA A 78 -2.43 2.52 17.85
C ALA A 78 -1.80 3.28 19.05
N ALA A 79 -1.12 4.39 18.77
CA ALA A 79 -0.49 5.23 19.81
C ALA A 79 -1.50 6.08 20.58
N GLY A 80 -2.61 6.51 19.96
CA GLY A 80 -3.62 7.38 20.56
C GLY A 80 -4.28 6.79 21.81
N ASP A 81 -4.87 7.64 22.65
CA ASP A 81 -5.55 7.22 23.90
C ASP A 81 -6.85 6.46 23.63
N ALA A 82 -7.53 6.76 22.53
CA ALA A 82 -8.75 6.11 22.09
C ALA A 82 -8.61 5.53 20.67
N PRO A 83 -7.91 4.40 20.49
CA PRO A 83 -7.83 3.73 19.20
C PRO A 83 -9.24 3.38 18.68
N PRO A 84 -9.46 3.47 17.35
CA PRO A 84 -10.75 3.13 16.77
C PRO A 84 -11.09 1.64 16.97
N ASP A 85 -12.35 1.31 17.15
CA ASP A 85 -12.80 -0.07 17.09
C ASP A 85 -12.58 -0.69 15.70
N PRO A 86 -12.63 -2.01 15.55
CA PRO A 86 -12.34 -2.69 14.27
C PRO A 86 -13.24 -2.26 13.10
N ASP A 87 -14.52 -1.94 13.35
CA ASP A 87 -15.44 -1.51 12.29
C ASP A 87 -15.18 -0.04 11.89
N GLU A 88 -14.87 0.83 12.84
CA GLU A 88 -14.43 2.19 12.54
C GLU A 88 -13.09 2.22 11.85
N LEU A 89 -12.14 1.39 12.27
CA LEU A 89 -10.85 1.22 11.60
C LEU A 89 -11.05 0.83 10.14
N LEU A 90 -11.89 -0.16 9.88
CA LEU A 90 -12.22 -0.60 8.52
C LEU A 90 -12.87 0.52 7.70
N ARG A 91 -13.86 1.24 8.25
CA ARG A 91 -14.52 2.37 7.56
C ARG A 91 -13.51 3.44 7.14
N ARG A 92 -12.56 3.79 8.01
CA ARG A 92 -11.50 4.78 7.70
C ARG A 92 -10.56 4.28 6.62
N LEU A 93 -10.17 3.02 6.66
CA LEU A 93 -9.34 2.40 5.63
C LEU A 93 -10.03 2.38 4.27
N ILE A 94 -11.32 2.03 4.23
CA ILE A 94 -12.14 2.03 3.01
C ILE A 94 -12.27 3.45 2.44
N ALA A 95 -12.57 4.44 3.29
CA ALA A 95 -12.68 5.84 2.87
C ALA A 95 -11.39 6.42 2.29
N ALA A 96 -10.24 5.85 2.67
CA ALA A 96 -8.92 6.24 2.19
C ALA A 96 -8.45 5.45 0.95
N ILE A 97 -9.28 4.57 0.38
CA ILE A 97 -8.91 3.82 -0.83
C ILE A 97 -8.81 4.77 -2.03
N ASN A 98 -7.62 4.84 -2.61
CA ASN A 98 -7.42 5.50 -3.90
C ASN A 98 -7.71 4.49 -5.03
N PRO A 99 -8.59 4.79 -6.01
CA PRO A 99 -8.96 3.86 -7.07
C PRO A 99 -7.79 3.41 -7.95
N ALA A 100 -6.83 4.31 -8.25
CA ALA A 100 -5.64 3.96 -9.02
C ALA A 100 -4.74 2.98 -8.24
N GLU A 101 -4.53 3.22 -6.94
CA GLU A 101 -3.79 2.32 -6.06
C GLU A 101 -4.49 0.96 -5.91
N ALA A 102 -5.82 0.95 -5.76
CA ALA A 102 -6.62 -0.28 -5.69
C ALA A 102 -6.43 -1.14 -6.94
N ARG A 103 -6.48 -0.51 -8.12
CA ARG A 103 -6.29 -1.18 -9.42
C ARG A 103 -4.88 -1.78 -9.55
N VAL A 104 -3.85 -1.03 -9.18
CA VAL A 104 -2.47 -1.53 -9.16
C VAL A 104 -2.31 -2.69 -8.19
N GLY A 105 -2.93 -2.62 -7.00
CA GLY A 105 -2.91 -3.69 -6.02
C GLY A 105 -3.50 -4.99 -6.57
N VAL A 106 -4.70 -4.93 -7.16
CA VAL A 106 -5.39 -6.10 -7.73
C VAL A 106 -4.61 -6.71 -8.90
N GLN A 107 -4.06 -5.88 -9.79
CA GLN A 107 -3.20 -6.36 -10.89
C GLN A 107 -1.93 -7.05 -10.34
N THR A 108 -1.32 -6.47 -9.30
CA THR A 108 -0.13 -7.06 -8.67
C THR A 108 -0.45 -8.41 -8.03
N TRP A 109 -1.64 -8.59 -7.45
CA TRP A 109 -2.09 -9.90 -6.95
C TRP A 109 -2.24 -10.94 -8.06
N GLY A 110 -2.78 -10.54 -9.23
CA GLY A 110 -2.86 -11.42 -10.39
C GLY A 110 -1.47 -11.88 -10.86
N GLU A 111 -0.54 -10.95 -11.06
CA GLU A 111 0.84 -11.24 -11.46
C GLU A 111 1.59 -12.13 -10.44
N ALA A 112 1.33 -11.93 -9.15
CA ALA A 112 1.95 -12.72 -8.08
C ALA A 112 1.64 -14.23 -8.16
N THR A 113 0.63 -14.63 -8.92
CA THR A 113 0.29 -16.05 -9.12
C THR A 113 1.24 -16.75 -10.11
N THR A 114 1.98 -15.99 -10.91
CA THR A 114 2.83 -16.51 -12.00
C THR A 114 4.28 -15.99 -11.95
N ASP A 115 4.54 -14.87 -11.27
CA ASP A 115 5.86 -14.25 -11.13
C ASP A 115 6.33 -14.31 -9.67
N ALA A 116 7.39 -15.08 -9.40
CA ALA A 116 7.93 -15.26 -8.04
C ALA A 116 8.44 -13.96 -7.41
N ALA A 117 9.02 -13.04 -8.19
CA ALA A 117 9.51 -11.77 -7.66
C ALA A 117 8.36 -10.84 -7.24
N ILE A 118 7.25 -10.86 -7.96
CA ILE A 118 6.03 -10.14 -7.61
C ILE A 118 5.32 -10.81 -6.43
N HIS A 119 5.29 -12.16 -6.39
CA HIS A 119 4.77 -12.93 -5.27
C HIS A 119 5.39 -12.50 -3.94
N ASP A 120 6.73 -12.45 -3.87
CA ASP A 120 7.44 -12.06 -2.65
C ASP A 120 7.09 -10.62 -2.20
N ILE A 121 6.87 -9.71 -3.17
CA ILE A 121 6.43 -8.34 -2.88
C ILE A 121 5.03 -8.33 -2.25
N VAL A 122 4.11 -9.11 -2.80
CA VAL A 122 2.73 -9.18 -2.32
C VAL A 122 2.65 -9.80 -0.94
N VAL A 123 3.39 -10.87 -0.70
CA VAL A 123 3.46 -11.53 0.61
C VAL A 123 4.01 -10.57 1.66
N ASP A 124 5.17 -9.95 1.42
CA ASP A 124 5.78 -8.96 2.34
C ASP A 124 4.82 -7.79 2.64
N ALA A 125 4.16 -7.25 1.62
CA ALA A 125 3.21 -6.16 1.77
C ALA A 125 1.98 -6.57 2.61
N THR A 126 1.45 -7.76 2.36
CA THR A 126 0.28 -8.31 3.06
C THR A 126 0.61 -8.58 4.52
N ASP A 127 1.77 -9.16 4.80
CA ASP A 127 2.20 -9.47 6.18
C ASP A 127 2.44 -8.21 6.99
N ARG A 128 3.05 -7.18 6.40
CA ARG A 128 3.21 -5.87 7.06
C ARG A 128 1.87 -5.21 7.35
N MET A 129 0.95 -5.19 6.39
CA MET A 129 -0.38 -4.62 6.61
C MET A 129 -1.13 -5.36 7.72
N ARG A 130 -1.04 -6.70 7.74
CA ARG A 130 -1.65 -7.54 8.78
C ARG A 130 -1.07 -7.24 10.16
N ALA A 131 0.26 -7.07 10.27
CA ALA A 131 0.91 -6.69 11.52
C ALA A 131 0.44 -5.33 12.03
N MET A 132 0.36 -4.32 11.16
CA MET A 132 -0.14 -2.99 11.53
C MET A 132 -1.60 -3.02 12.00
N LEU A 133 -2.47 -3.79 11.35
CA LEU A 133 -3.85 -3.98 11.77
C LEU A 133 -3.95 -4.69 13.13
N HIS A 134 -3.14 -5.71 13.32
CA HIS A 134 -3.05 -6.43 14.59
C HIS A 134 -2.64 -5.49 15.74
N ASP A 135 -1.67 -4.61 15.51
CA ASP A 135 -1.23 -3.64 16.52
C ASP A 135 -2.35 -2.62 16.85
N CYS A 136 -3.08 -2.12 15.85
CA CYS A 136 -4.22 -1.23 16.07
C CYS A 136 -5.33 -1.92 16.89
N VAL A 137 -5.71 -3.14 16.52
CA VAL A 137 -6.74 -3.91 17.22
C VAL A 137 -6.29 -4.26 18.64
N THR A 138 -5.02 -4.60 18.83
CA THR A 138 -4.46 -4.85 20.16
C THR A 138 -4.53 -3.60 21.03
N ALA A 139 -4.17 -2.44 20.48
CA ALA A 139 -4.24 -1.17 21.20
C ALA A 139 -5.67 -0.84 21.62
N TRP A 140 -6.66 -1.04 20.74
CA TRP A 140 -8.07 -0.87 21.07
C TRP A 140 -8.53 -1.81 22.19
N LEU A 141 -8.22 -3.11 22.09
CA LEU A 141 -8.56 -4.10 23.13
C LEU A 141 -7.96 -3.76 24.49
N VAL A 142 -6.73 -3.22 24.53
CA VAL A 142 -6.06 -2.85 25.78
C VAL A 142 -6.60 -1.53 26.33
N LYS A 143 -6.67 -0.49 25.52
CA LYS A 143 -6.93 0.90 25.97
C LYS A 143 -8.42 1.18 26.15
N VAL A 144 -9.28 0.62 25.28
CA VAL A 144 -10.72 0.89 25.28
C VAL A 144 -11.51 -0.24 25.94
N GLU A 145 -11.18 -1.51 25.60
CA GLU A 145 -11.86 -2.67 26.17
C GLU A 145 -11.24 -3.13 27.51
N HIS A 146 -10.16 -2.47 27.95
CA HIS A 146 -9.46 -2.76 29.21
C HIS A 146 -9.04 -4.23 29.39
N ARG A 147 -8.72 -4.89 28.27
CA ARG A 147 -8.25 -6.27 28.30
C ARG A 147 -6.79 -6.37 28.74
N GLU A 148 -6.46 -7.49 29.36
CA GLU A 148 -5.09 -7.82 29.72
C GLU A 148 -4.24 -7.94 28.43
N PRO A 149 -3.02 -7.34 28.37
CA PRO A 149 -2.24 -7.21 27.14
C PRO A 149 -1.93 -8.53 26.40
N ALA A 150 -1.65 -9.62 27.12
CA ALA A 150 -1.36 -10.91 26.48
C ALA A 150 -2.61 -11.48 25.80
N ARG A 151 -3.77 -11.43 26.48
CA ARG A 151 -5.06 -11.85 25.92
C ARG A 151 -5.52 -10.94 24.78
N ALA A 152 -5.25 -9.65 24.87
CA ALA A 152 -5.55 -8.70 23.80
C ALA A 152 -4.83 -9.06 22.50
N ARG A 153 -3.52 -9.39 22.57
CA ARG A 153 -2.75 -9.83 21.40
C ARG A 153 -3.30 -11.10 20.76
N GLU A 154 -3.65 -12.09 21.59
CA GLU A 154 -4.25 -13.34 21.10
C GLU A 154 -5.59 -13.08 20.39
N HIS A 155 -6.48 -12.31 21.00
CA HIS A 155 -7.78 -11.97 20.45
C HIS A 155 -7.69 -11.04 19.23
N ALA A 156 -6.66 -10.21 19.12
CA ALA A 156 -6.47 -9.31 17.98
C ALA A 156 -6.22 -10.06 16.66
N THR A 157 -5.61 -11.24 16.70
CA THR A 157 -5.26 -12.00 15.49
C THR A 157 -6.45 -12.31 14.59
N PRO A 158 -7.52 -12.98 15.04
CA PRO A 158 -8.69 -13.25 14.19
C PRO A 158 -9.41 -11.98 13.75
N ILE A 159 -9.48 -10.96 14.60
CA ILE A 159 -10.13 -9.68 14.29
C ILE A 159 -9.34 -8.95 13.18
N ALA A 160 -8.03 -8.85 13.31
CA ALA A 160 -7.18 -8.24 12.28
C ALA A 160 -7.27 -8.97 10.93
N HIS A 161 -7.38 -10.30 10.94
CA HIS A 161 -7.63 -11.10 9.73
C HIS A 161 -8.97 -10.73 9.07
N GLN A 162 -10.05 -10.57 9.85
CA GLN A 162 -11.37 -10.18 9.33
C GLN A 162 -11.33 -8.76 8.74
N VAL A 163 -10.71 -7.81 9.43
CA VAL A 163 -10.52 -6.43 8.93
C VAL A 163 -9.75 -6.47 7.60
N MET A 164 -8.66 -7.22 7.54
CA MET A 164 -7.84 -7.36 6.33
C MET A 164 -8.63 -7.94 5.16
N ALA A 165 -9.38 -9.03 5.38
CA ALA A 165 -10.16 -9.69 4.35
C ALA A 165 -11.25 -8.75 3.77
N ARG A 166 -11.97 -8.03 4.65
CA ARG A 166 -12.98 -7.05 4.23
C ARG A 166 -12.35 -5.88 3.48
N TYR A 167 -11.21 -5.38 3.94
CA TYR A 167 -10.47 -4.32 3.26
C TYR A 167 -9.98 -4.75 1.86
N GLN A 168 -9.47 -5.98 1.72
CA GLN A 168 -9.08 -6.55 0.41
C GLN A 168 -10.28 -6.69 -0.54
N ALA A 169 -11.44 -7.10 -0.03
CA ALA A 169 -12.66 -7.16 -0.83
C ALA A 169 -13.06 -5.76 -1.35
N GLU A 170 -13.00 -4.73 -0.53
CA GLU A 170 -13.30 -3.35 -0.94
C GLU A 170 -12.27 -2.79 -1.94
N LEU A 171 -11.00 -3.14 -1.79
CA LEU A 171 -9.98 -2.83 -2.81
C LEU A 171 -10.35 -3.43 -4.17
N LEU A 172 -10.75 -4.71 -4.19
CA LEU A 172 -11.19 -5.38 -5.41
C LEU A 172 -12.43 -4.69 -6.01
N TYR A 173 -13.47 -4.43 -5.21
CA TYR A 173 -14.67 -3.73 -5.67
C TYR A 173 -14.36 -2.33 -6.21
N THR A 174 -13.52 -1.58 -5.53
CA THR A 174 -13.11 -0.24 -5.98
C THR A 174 -12.35 -0.32 -7.32
N ALA A 175 -11.43 -1.26 -7.46
CA ALA A 175 -10.68 -1.47 -8.69
C ALA A 175 -11.57 -1.82 -9.90
N LEU A 176 -12.65 -2.61 -9.67
CA LEU A 176 -13.57 -3.04 -10.73
C LEU A 176 -14.61 -2.00 -11.10
N ARG A 177 -15.06 -1.18 -10.14
CA ARG A 177 -16.14 -0.19 -10.37
C ARG A 177 -15.66 1.11 -10.98
N THR A 178 -14.40 1.48 -10.82
CA THR A 178 -13.86 2.73 -11.35
C THR A 178 -13.36 2.50 -12.79
N PRO A 179 -13.93 3.12 -13.82
CA PRO A 179 -13.43 3.00 -15.19
C PRO A 179 -11.97 3.46 -15.32
N ALA A 180 -11.23 2.89 -16.29
CA ALA A 180 -9.82 3.22 -16.49
C ALA A 180 -9.59 4.70 -16.88
N GLU A 181 -10.59 5.34 -17.46
CA GLU A 181 -10.53 6.72 -17.97
C GLU A 181 -10.66 7.80 -16.89
N GLU A 182 -11.33 7.50 -15.76
CA GLU A 182 -11.55 8.47 -14.68
C GLU A 182 -10.32 8.71 -13.76
N THR A 183 -9.26 7.92 -13.91
CA THR A 183 -8.03 8.05 -13.12
C THR A 183 -6.99 8.99 -13.75
N ALA A 184 -7.33 9.69 -14.84
CA ALA A 184 -6.41 10.54 -15.61
C ALA A 184 -6.58 12.06 -15.34
N SER A 185 -7.39 12.47 -14.35
CA SER A 185 -7.62 13.89 -13.99
C SER A 185 -6.83 14.34 -12.79
#